data_36c37cafb61ba231158258ac8fc92bf7
#
_entry.id   36c37cafb61ba231158258ac8fc92bf7
#
_cell.length_a   1.000
_cell.length_b   1.000
_cell.length_c   1.000
_cell.angle_alpha   90.00
_cell.angle_beta   90.00
_cell.angle_gamma   90.00
#
_symmetry.space_group_name_H-M   'P 1'
#
loop_
_entity.id
_entity.type
_entity.pdbx_description
1 polymer ?
#
loop_
_entity_poly.entity_id
_entity_poly.type
_entity_poly.pdbx_seq_one_letter_code
_entity_poly.pdbx_strand_id
1 'polypeptide(L)'
;MNQALFSHVPYSTDYMEIAVNTVKNHFKDNFKNKKVLDLPAGNGWIGKQLGEYGMEVTSADINKDKPNFSQVDMEKPLPFSDEKFDAIICCEGIEHIFSPFELFTEFSRTLKKGGILIITTPNIQNLYTRWQFLCSGYLFQFDPFNQIPLKDHVAGDKGHISHISYGQLRYYTEHFGMKVESPTGGRMKRIILLPILFPVLIIGFWWNYRDWKRTSGKSPRKEIIKHLFNLRVLLSRSLIFIATKPK
;
A
#
# COMPACT_ATOMS: atom_id res chain seq x y z
N MET A 1 14.05 -30.57 3.51
CA MET A 1 13.31 -29.82 4.55
C MET A 1 13.33 -28.35 4.16
N ASN A 2 12.50 -27.93 3.21
CA ASN A 2 12.37 -26.52 2.82
C ASN A 2 10.98 -26.07 3.29
N GLN A 3 10.92 -25.61 4.53
CA GLN A 3 9.77 -24.84 4.98
C GLN A 3 9.75 -23.52 4.21
N ALA A 4 8.59 -23.18 3.67
CA ALA A 4 8.33 -21.97 2.91
C ALA A 4 8.92 -20.73 3.61
N LEU A 5 9.98 -20.19 3.04
CA LEU A 5 10.72 -19.04 3.56
C LEU A 5 9.91 -17.73 3.57
N PHE A 6 8.69 -17.72 3.03
CA PHE A 6 7.95 -16.46 2.75
C PHE A 6 6.50 -16.41 3.24
N SER A 7 6.03 -17.32 4.07
CA SER A 7 4.79 -17.10 4.80
C SER A 7 5.06 -16.43 6.14
N HIS A 8 5.59 -15.22 6.14
CA HIS A 8 5.82 -14.45 7.37
C HIS A 8 4.53 -14.13 8.15
N VAL A 9 3.38 -14.34 7.52
CA VAL A 9 2.07 -14.11 8.13
C VAL A 9 1.20 -15.34 7.92
N PRO A 10 1.14 -16.26 8.89
CA PRO A 10 0.33 -17.48 8.79
C PRO A 10 -1.18 -17.25 8.96
N TYR A 11 -1.61 -16.03 9.26
CA TYR A 11 -2.99 -15.62 9.52
C TYR A 11 -3.31 -14.30 8.83
N SER A 12 -4.58 -13.90 8.86
CA SER A 12 -5.00 -12.57 8.38
C SER A 12 -4.46 -11.45 9.26
N THR A 13 -4.22 -10.32 8.66
CA THR A 13 -3.89 -9.08 9.34
C THR A 13 -5.00 -8.06 9.13
N ASP A 14 -5.04 -7.05 10.00
CA ASP A 14 -6.04 -5.98 9.94
C ASP A 14 -6.04 -5.23 8.59
N TYR A 15 -4.89 -5.03 7.96
CA TYR A 15 -4.82 -4.37 6.65
C TYR A 15 -5.39 -5.27 5.52
N MET A 16 -5.20 -6.59 5.59
CA MET A 16 -5.80 -7.53 4.64
C MET A 16 -7.33 -7.52 4.73
N GLU A 17 -7.87 -7.55 5.95
CA GLU A 17 -9.31 -7.47 6.20
C GLU A 17 -9.90 -6.15 5.70
N ILE A 18 -9.20 -5.03 5.92
CA ILE A 18 -9.61 -3.72 5.40
C ILE A 18 -9.58 -3.71 3.87
N ALA A 19 -8.56 -4.29 3.24
CA ALA A 19 -8.47 -4.39 1.78
C ALA A 19 -9.65 -5.17 1.20
N VAL A 20 -9.95 -6.36 1.73
CA VAL A 20 -11.10 -7.19 1.33
C VAL A 20 -12.41 -6.41 1.49
N ASN A 21 -12.63 -5.79 2.65
CA ASN A 21 -13.85 -5.00 2.90
C ASN A 21 -13.95 -3.77 1.98
N THR A 22 -12.84 -3.14 1.62
CA THR A 22 -12.80 -2.02 0.68
C THR A 22 -13.24 -2.46 -0.72
N VAL A 23 -12.77 -3.60 -1.21
CA VAL A 23 -13.20 -4.18 -2.49
C VAL A 23 -14.70 -4.49 -2.45
N LYS A 24 -15.19 -5.12 -1.39
CA LYS A 24 -16.62 -5.42 -1.22
C LYS A 24 -17.48 -4.15 -1.26
N ASN A 25 -17.09 -3.14 -0.51
CA ASN A 25 -17.82 -1.86 -0.47
C ASN A 25 -17.83 -1.15 -1.83
N HIS A 26 -16.72 -1.24 -2.59
CA HIS A 26 -16.64 -0.65 -3.93
C HIS A 26 -17.65 -1.28 -4.90
N PHE A 27 -17.78 -2.61 -4.88
CA PHE A 27 -18.67 -3.33 -5.79
C PHE A 27 -20.11 -3.49 -5.30
N LYS A 28 -20.41 -3.20 -4.03
CA LYS A 28 -21.80 -3.20 -3.48
C LYS A 28 -22.58 -4.48 -3.86
N ASP A 29 -22.09 -5.62 -3.44
CA ASP A 29 -22.69 -6.96 -3.68
C ASP A 29 -22.71 -7.43 -5.16
N ASN A 30 -22.20 -6.64 -6.10
CA ASN A 30 -22.04 -7.04 -7.49
C ASN A 30 -20.66 -7.70 -7.69
N PHE A 31 -20.47 -8.90 -7.16
CA PHE A 31 -19.18 -9.61 -7.15
C PHE A 31 -18.97 -10.54 -8.33
N LYS A 32 -20.05 -11.04 -8.91
CA LYS A 32 -20.00 -12.03 -10.00
C LYS A 32 -19.25 -11.47 -11.21
N ASN A 33 -18.32 -12.25 -11.72
CA ASN A 33 -17.48 -11.92 -12.89
C ASN A 33 -16.51 -10.73 -12.65
N LYS A 34 -16.32 -10.29 -11.39
CA LYS A 34 -15.28 -9.30 -11.07
C LYS A 34 -13.94 -9.97 -11.05
N LYS A 35 -12.97 -9.42 -11.79
CA LYS A 35 -11.60 -9.90 -11.87
C LYS A 35 -10.73 -9.10 -10.94
N VAL A 36 -10.04 -9.78 -10.04
CA VAL A 36 -9.17 -9.15 -9.04
C VAL A 36 -7.74 -9.67 -9.19
N LEU A 37 -6.77 -8.77 -9.15
CA LEU A 37 -5.36 -9.11 -9.00
C LEU A 37 -4.96 -8.94 -7.54
N ASP A 38 -4.41 -9.99 -6.93
CA ASP A 38 -3.77 -9.99 -5.61
C ASP A 38 -2.27 -10.19 -5.83
N LEU A 39 -1.46 -9.12 -5.68
CA LEU A 39 -0.03 -9.09 -6.01
C LEU A 39 0.74 -8.13 -5.07
N PRO A 40 1.63 -8.62 -4.21
CA PRO A 40 1.97 -10.01 -3.96
C PRO A 40 0.87 -10.73 -3.14
N ALA A 41 0.57 -11.96 -3.51
CA ALA A 41 -0.50 -12.72 -2.86
C ALA A 41 -0.11 -13.35 -1.52
N GLY A 42 1.19 -13.46 -1.24
CA GLY A 42 1.73 -13.95 0.02
C GLY A 42 1.13 -15.28 0.46
N ASN A 43 0.36 -15.29 1.56
CA ASN A 43 -0.28 -16.52 2.06
C ASN A 43 -1.57 -16.91 1.30
N GLY A 44 -2.05 -16.07 0.37
CA GLY A 44 -3.26 -16.30 -0.43
C GLY A 44 -4.58 -16.07 0.30
N TRP A 45 -4.55 -15.49 1.48
CA TRP A 45 -5.76 -15.26 2.28
C TRP A 45 -6.74 -14.30 1.60
N ILE A 46 -6.23 -13.21 1.02
CA ILE A 46 -7.06 -12.21 0.29
C ILE A 46 -7.76 -12.88 -0.89
N GLY A 47 -6.99 -13.61 -1.71
CA GLY A 47 -7.54 -14.33 -2.86
C GLY A 47 -8.61 -15.33 -2.47
N LYS A 48 -8.40 -16.09 -1.38
CA LYS A 48 -9.38 -17.03 -0.84
C LYS A 48 -10.66 -16.30 -0.42
N GLN A 49 -10.53 -15.22 0.38
CA GLN A 49 -11.71 -14.49 0.87
C GLN A 49 -12.54 -13.90 -0.28
N LEU A 50 -11.91 -13.25 -1.26
CA LEU A 50 -12.65 -12.66 -2.39
C LEU A 50 -13.25 -13.73 -3.30
N GLY A 51 -12.59 -14.88 -3.45
CA GLY A 51 -13.12 -16.04 -4.18
C GLY A 51 -14.39 -16.60 -3.54
N GLU A 52 -14.49 -16.64 -2.20
CA GLU A 52 -15.69 -17.04 -1.47
C GLU A 52 -16.91 -16.15 -1.76
N TYR A 53 -16.67 -14.88 -2.15
CA TYR A 53 -17.73 -13.98 -2.65
C TYR A 53 -18.05 -14.14 -4.15
N GLY A 54 -17.39 -15.07 -4.84
CA GLY A 54 -17.63 -15.34 -6.27
C GLY A 54 -16.85 -14.42 -7.23
N MET A 55 -15.80 -13.76 -6.78
CA MET A 55 -14.89 -13.02 -7.65
C MET A 55 -13.86 -13.96 -8.30
N GLU A 56 -13.42 -13.62 -9.51
CA GLU A 56 -12.31 -14.29 -10.19
C GLU A 56 -10.99 -13.69 -9.74
N VAL A 57 -10.28 -14.36 -8.82
CA VAL A 57 -9.02 -13.82 -8.28
C VAL A 57 -7.81 -14.44 -8.98
N THR A 58 -6.94 -13.60 -9.49
CA THR A 58 -5.59 -13.96 -9.92
C THR A 58 -4.65 -13.67 -8.77
N SER A 59 -4.28 -14.71 -8.02
CA SER A 59 -3.22 -14.62 -7.01
C SER A 59 -1.86 -14.72 -7.69
N ALA A 60 -1.02 -13.71 -7.52
CA ALA A 60 0.29 -13.63 -8.16
C ALA A 60 1.37 -13.29 -7.12
N ASP A 61 2.53 -13.93 -7.27
CA ASP A 61 3.67 -13.75 -6.36
C ASP A 61 4.98 -14.02 -7.11
N ILE A 62 6.09 -13.51 -6.60
CA ILE A 62 7.41 -13.84 -7.12
C ILE A 62 7.79 -15.30 -6.80
N ASN A 63 7.24 -15.84 -5.72
CA ASN A 63 7.50 -17.20 -5.25
C ASN A 63 6.69 -18.25 -6.00
N LYS A 64 7.32 -19.39 -6.25
CA LYS A 64 6.72 -20.55 -6.96
C LYS A 64 6.04 -21.55 -6.02
N ASP A 65 6.02 -21.28 -4.72
CA ASP A 65 5.68 -22.29 -3.71
C ASP A 65 4.22 -22.74 -3.72
N LYS A 66 3.37 -21.99 -4.42
CA LYS A 66 1.94 -22.30 -4.48
C LYS A 66 1.52 -22.61 -5.93
N PRO A 67 1.10 -23.85 -6.21
CA PRO A 67 0.82 -24.31 -7.57
C PRO A 67 -0.30 -23.53 -8.29
N ASN A 68 -1.15 -22.84 -7.52
CA ASN A 68 -2.28 -22.05 -8.06
C ASN A 68 -1.95 -20.56 -8.23
N PHE A 69 -0.72 -20.13 -7.96
CA PHE A 69 -0.30 -18.75 -8.12
C PHE A 69 0.38 -18.52 -9.46
N SER A 70 0.08 -17.38 -10.07
CA SER A 70 0.86 -16.89 -11.21
C SER A 70 2.20 -16.36 -10.69
N GLN A 71 3.31 -16.86 -11.24
CA GLN A 71 4.62 -16.30 -10.92
C GLN A 71 4.80 -14.95 -11.61
N VAL A 72 4.91 -13.88 -10.84
CA VAL A 72 5.03 -12.50 -11.33
C VAL A 72 6.08 -11.74 -10.53
N ASP A 73 7.00 -11.12 -11.26
CA ASP A 73 7.99 -10.19 -10.71
C ASP A 73 7.46 -8.76 -10.89
N MET A 74 7.24 -8.05 -9.79
CA MET A 74 6.73 -6.67 -9.80
C MET A 74 7.70 -5.63 -10.39
N GLU A 75 8.97 -6.01 -10.61
CA GLU A 75 9.96 -5.17 -11.26
C GLU A 75 10.00 -5.35 -12.79
N LYS A 76 9.11 -6.18 -13.32
CA LYS A 76 8.98 -6.43 -14.76
C LYS A 76 7.58 -6.05 -15.25
N PRO A 77 7.42 -5.86 -16.56
CA PRO A 77 6.09 -5.71 -17.14
C PRO A 77 5.17 -6.86 -16.72
N LEU A 78 3.99 -6.53 -16.22
CA LEU A 78 3.05 -7.54 -15.75
C LEU A 78 2.48 -8.36 -16.94
N PRO A 79 2.44 -9.70 -16.86
CA PRO A 79 2.01 -10.58 -17.96
C PRO A 79 0.48 -10.60 -18.11
N PHE A 80 -0.14 -9.44 -18.00
CA PHE A 80 -1.58 -9.28 -18.09
C PHE A 80 -1.95 -8.25 -19.16
N SER A 81 -3.09 -8.47 -19.83
CA SER A 81 -3.62 -7.54 -20.82
C SER A 81 -4.07 -6.23 -20.17
N ASP A 82 -4.15 -5.18 -20.99
CA ASP A 82 -4.73 -3.90 -20.61
C ASP A 82 -6.18 -4.08 -20.11
N GLU A 83 -6.55 -3.27 -19.15
CA GLU A 83 -7.91 -3.21 -18.59
C GLU A 83 -8.51 -4.60 -18.23
N LYS A 84 -7.65 -5.49 -17.70
CA LYS A 84 -8.07 -6.86 -17.32
C LYS A 84 -8.81 -6.89 -15.99
N PHE A 85 -8.38 -6.13 -14.99
CA PHE A 85 -8.82 -6.26 -13.61
C PHE A 85 -9.81 -5.16 -13.20
N ASP A 86 -10.85 -5.55 -12.47
CA ASP A 86 -11.80 -4.63 -11.83
C ASP A 86 -11.23 -4.08 -10.50
N ALA A 87 -10.37 -4.86 -9.83
CA ALA A 87 -9.63 -4.43 -8.65
C ALA A 87 -8.19 -4.94 -8.67
N ILE A 88 -7.26 -4.15 -8.13
CA ILE A 88 -5.87 -4.55 -7.88
C ILE A 88 -5.58 -4.31 -6.40
N ILE A 89 -5.03 -5.31 -5.73
CA ILE A 89 -4.61 -5.26 -4.33
C ILE A 89 -3.12 -5.53 -4.29
N CYS A 90 -2.36 -4.60 -3.69
CA CYS A 90 -0.93 -4.75 -3.44
C CYS A 90 -0.68 -4.53 -1.95
N CYS A 91 -0.63 -5.62 -1.19
CA CYS A 91 -0.44 -5.58 0.25
C CYS A 91 1.01 -5.88 0.64
N GLU A 92 1.66 -4.91 1.33
CA GLU A 92 3.03 -5.04 1.86
C GLU A 92 3.98 -5.61 0.78
N GLY A 93 4.03 -4.96 -0.38
CA GLY A 93 4.82 -5.42 -1.52
C GLY A 93 5.60 -4.30 -2.19
N ILE A 94 5.02 -3.11 -2.27
CA ILE A 94 5.62 -1.99 -3.01
C ILE A 94 6.92 -1.47 -2.37
N GLU A 95 7.13 -1.71 -1.09
CA GLU A 95 8.36 -1.39 -0.36
C GLU A 95 9.55 -2.29 -0.69
N HIS A 96 9.31 -3.44 -1.34
CA HIS A 96 10.34 -4.43 -1.70
C HIS A 96 10.93 -4.24 -3.11
N ILE A 97 10.50 -3.23 -3.86
CA ILE A 97 10.93 -3.01 -5.24
C ILE A 97 11.70 -1.69 -5.41
N PHE A 98 12.60 -1.64 -6.40
CA PHE A 98 13.41 -0.45 -6.67
C PHE A 98 12.64 0.63 -7.43
N SER A 99 11.74 0.24 -8.34
CA SER A 99 11.01 1.15 -9.24
C SER A 99 9.51 1.14 -8.99
N PRO A 100 9.00 1.68 -7.86
CA PRO A 100 7.56 1.74 -7.60
C PRO A 100 6.76 2.47 -8.68
N PHE A 101 7.35 3.46 -9.35
CA PHE A 101 6.70 4.20 -10.42
C PHE A 101 6.38 3.32 -11.64
N GLU A 102 7.29 2.42 -12.01
CA GLU A 102 7.05 1.48 -13.12
C GLU A 102 5.92 0.50 -12.80
N LEU A 103 5.83 0.04 -11.55
CA LEU A 103 4.71 -0.79 -11.11
C LEU A 103 3.37 -0.03 -11.18
N PHE A 104 3.35 1.27 -10.87
CA PHE A 104 2.15 2.09 -11.05
C PHE A 104 1.74 2.23 -12.52
N THR A 105 2.69 2.27 -13.45
CA THR A 105 2.41 2.23 -14.90
C THR A 105 1.64 0.97 -15.26
N GLU A 106 2.11 -0.18 -14.77
CA GLU A 106 1.47 -1.47 -15.00
C GLU A 106 0.11 -1.62 -14.29
N PHE A 107 0.00 -1.12 -13.07
CA PHE A 107 -1.29 -1.08 -12.37
C PHE A 107 -2.31 -0.21 -13.12
N SER A 108 -1.88 0.97 -13.60
CA SER A 108 -2.75 1.82 -14.41
C SER A 108 -3.15 1.17 -15.72
N ARG A 109 -2.24 0.47 -16.39
CA ARG A 109 -2.50 -0.21 -17.65
C ARG A 109 -3.50 -1.36 -17.47
N THR A 110 -3.27 -2.21 -16.46
CA THR A 110 -4.03 -3.44 -16.26
C THR A 110 -5.35 -3.25 -15.51
N LEU A 111 -5.54 -2.11 -14.82
CA LEU A 111 -6.78 -1.76 -14.14
C LEU A 111 -7.80 -1.21 -15.12
N LYS A 112 -9.03 -1.71 -15.08
CA LYS A 112 -10.16 -1.19 -15.87
C LYS A 112 -10.54 0.22 -15.46
N LYS A 113 -11.18 0.95 -16.37
CA LYS A 113 -11.91 2.17 -16.04
C LYS A 113 -13.03 1.86 -15.04
N GLY A 114 -13.16 2.68 -14.01
CA GLY A 114 -14.05 2.42 -12.88
C GLY A 114 -13.52 1.40 -11.87
N GLY A 115 -12.33 0.87 -12.08
CA GLY A 115 -11.67 -0.07 -11.17
C GLY A 115 -11.02 0.60 -9.95
N ILE A 116 -10.69 -0.21 -8.94
CA ILE A 116 -10.10 0.22 -7.67
C ILE A 116 -8.70 -0.37 -7.47
N LEU A 117 -7.78 0.47 -7.02
CA LEU A 117 -6.42 0.11 -6.60
C LEU A 117 -6.30 0.29 -5.10
N ILE A 118 -5.85 -0.75 -4.41
CA ILE A 118 -5.60 -0.74 -2.96
C ILE A 118 -4.14 -1.12 -2.74
N ILE A 119 -3.42 -0.26 -2.03
CA ILE A 119 -2.01 -0.50 -1.67
C ILE A 119 -1.89 -0.41 -0.16
N THR A 120 -1.23 -1.38 0.45
CA THR A 120 -0.76 -1.24 1.82
C THR A 120 0.76 -1.27 1.87
N THR A 121 1.33 -0.49 2.78
CA THR A 121 2.78 -0.39 2.95
C THR A 121 3.09 0.08 4.38
N PRO A 122 4.31 -0.16 4.90
CA PRO A 122 4.71 0.42 6.18
C PRO A 122 4.50 1.92 6.23
N ASN A 123 3.84 2.39 7.27
CA ASN A 123 3.47 3.79 7.39
C ASN A 123 4.61 4.63 7.98
N ILE A 124 5.45 5.19 7.13
CA ILE A 124 6.55 6.06 7.55
C ILE A 124 6.08 7.41 8.13
N GLN A 125 4.79 7.75 8.02
CA GLN A 125 4.23 9.02 8.46
C GLN A 125 3.53 8.96 9.82
N ASN A 126 3.47 7.79 10.46
CA ASN A 126 2.93 7.67 11.80
C ASN A 126 3.82 8.35 12.85
N LEU A 127 3.25 8.70 13.99
CA LEU A 127 3.94 9.46 15.05
C LEU A 127 5.16 8.73 15.59
N TYR A 128 5.10 7.40 15.70
CA TYR A 128 6.21 6.62 16.21
C TYR A 128 7.41 6.63 15.24
N THR A 129 7.16 6.46 13.96
CA THR A 129 8.20 6.52 12.93
C THR A 129 8.84 7.91 12.86
N ARG A 130 8.01 8.97 12.94
CA ARG A 130 8.55 10.37 13.00
C ARG A 130 9.43 10.57 14.21
N TRP A 131 9.01 10.09 15.38
CA TRP A 131 9.79 10.18 16.62
C TRP A 131 11.09 9.38 16.52
N GLN A 132 11.02 8.15 16.05
CA GLN A 132 12.19 7.30 15.87
C GLN A 132 13.18 7.92 14.90
N PHE A 133 12.71 8.43 13.76
CA PHE A 133 13.56 9.10 12.79
C PHE A 133 14.26 10.33 13.36
N LEU A 134 13.54 11.16 14.14
CA LEU A 134 14.10 12.30 14.81
C LEU A 134 15.23 11.91 15.79
N CYS A 135 15.08 10.80 16.50
CA CYS A 135 16.04 10.37 17.51
C CYS A 135 17.22 9.56 16.97
N SER A 136 17.02 8.81 15.89
CA SER A 136 17.99 7.80 15.43
C SER A 136 18.40 7.91 13.96
N GLY A 137 17.69 8.72 13.16
CA GLY A 137 17.87 8.77 11.71
C GLY A 137 17.29 7.57 10.94
N TYR A 138 16.67 6.59 11.63
CA TYR A 138 16.07 5.41 11.01
C TYR A 138 14.56 5.49 11.01
N LEU A 139 13.95 4.97 9.93
CA LEU A 139 12.51 4.80 9.84
C LEU A 139 12.10 3.44 10.40
N PHE A 140 11.03 3.42 11.18
CA PHE A 140 10.48 2.17 11.72
C PHE A 140 10.09 1.21 10.59
N GLN A 141 10.46 -0.04 10.72
CA GLN A 141 10.30 -1.12 9.74
C GLN A 141 11.23 -1.03 8.52
N PHE A 142 12.17 -0.12 8.50
CA PHE A 142 13.18 -0.03 7.46
C PHE A 142 14.55 -0.14 8.13
N ASP A 143 15.04 -1.36 8.23
CA ASP A 143 16.34 -1.65 8.82
C ASP A 143 17.48 -1.19 7.88
N PRO A 144 18.68 -0.91 8.44
CA PRO A 144 19.85 -0.58 7.61
C PRO A 144 20.17 -1.70 6.60
N PHE A 145 20.36 -1.32 5.37
CA PHE A 145 20.39 -2.17 4.17
C PHE A 145 21.53 -3.18 4.06
N ASN A 146 22.44 -3.25 4.99
CA ASN A 146 23.68 -4.00 4.84
C ASN A 146 23.62 -5.48 5.24
N GLN A 147 22.43 -5.98 5.57
CA GLN A 147 22.30 -7.26 6.24
C GLN A 147 21.83 -8.41 5.34
N ILE A 148 21.39 -8.13 4.11
CA ILE A 148 20.87 -9.16 3.21
C ILE A 148 21.89 -9.42 2.11
N PRO A 149 22.61 -10.56 2.12
CA PRO A 149 23.52 -10.92 1.04
C PRO A 149 22.73 -11.10 -0.25
N LEU A 150 22.99 -10.27 -1.26
CA LEU A 150 22.30 -10.33 -2.56
C LEU A 150 22.52 -11.67 -3.29
N LYS A 151 23.42 -12.53 -2.80
CA LYS A 151 23.80 -13.80 -3.46
C LYS A 151 22.91 -14.99 -3.12
N ASP A 152 22.19 -14.97 -2.00
CA ASP A 152 21.44 -16.13 -1.50
C ASP A 152 19.92 -15.92 -1.57
N HIS A 153 19.46 -14.99 -2.43
CA HIS A 153 18.05 -14.68 -2.57
C HIS A 153 17.30 -15.79 -3.25
N VAL A 154 16.58 -16.51 -2.45
CA VAL A 154 15.40 -17.22 -2.94
C VAL A 154 14.39 -16.16 -3.33
N ALA A 155 14.13 -16.08 -4.65
CA ALA A 155 13.06 -15.25 -5.21
C ALA A 155 13.11 -13.72 -4.98
N GLY A 156 14.27 -13.14 -4.74
CA GLY A 156 14.46 -11.69 -4.88
C GLY A 156 13.81 -10.80 -3.82
N ASP A 157 13.50 -11.33 -2.64
CA ASP A 157 13.11 -10.47 -1.50
C ASP A 157 14.32 -9.62 -1.08
N LYS A 158 14.19 -8.32 -1.26
CA LYS A 158 15.24 -7.33 -0.99
C LYS A 158 15.09 -6.67 0.38
N GLY A 159 14.12 -7.12 1.19
CA GLY A 159 13.69 -6.40 2.39
C GLY A 159 12.97 -5.09 2.05
N HIS A 160 12.72 -4.26 3.04
CA HIS A 160 12.06 -2.97 2.85
C HIS A 160 13.07 -1.91 2.35
N ILE A 161 13.23 -1.81 1.04
CA ILE A 161 14.20 -0.91 0.40
C ILE A 161 13.62 0.43 -0.04
N SER A 162 12.31 0.48 -0.32
CA SER A 162 11.64 1.69 -0.80
C SER A 162 10.78 2.35 0.28
N HIS A 163 11.23 3.52 0.75
CA HIS A 163 10.50 4.34 1.72
C HIS A 163 9.39 5.13 1.03
N ILE A 164 8.22 4.55 0.89
CA ILE A 164 7.14 5.18 0.13
C ILE A 164 6.26 6.02 1.04
N SER A 165 6.21 7.31 0.77
CA SER A 165 5.34 8.24 1.46
C SER A 165 3.94 8.33 0.81
N TYR A 166 2.95 8.78 1.58
CA TYR A 166 1.63 9.13 1.05
C TYR A 166 1.72 10.10 -0.14
N GLY A 167 2.63 11.08 -0.06
CA GLY A 167 2.83 12.05 -1.13
C GLY A 167 3.32 11.44 -2.43
N GLN A 168 4.22 10.45 -2.36
CA GLN A 168 4.69 9.71 -3.53
C GLN A 168 3.58 8.82 -4.11
N LEU A 169 2.85 8.06 -3.27
CA LEU A 169 1.71 7.26 -3.72
C LEU A 169 0.68 8.13 -4.43
N ARG A 170 0.36 9.28 -3.85
CA ARG A 170 -0.56 10.24 -4.44
C ARG A 170 -0.05 10.76 -5.78
N TYR A 171 1.22 11.17 -5.85
CA TYR A 171 1.83 11.68 -7.08
C TYR A 171 1.78 10.64 -8.21
N TYR A 172 2.18 9.39 -7.93
CA TYR A 172 2.15 8.32 -8.93
C TYR A 172 0.72 8.07 -9.41
N THR A 173 -0.23 7.99 -8.50
CA THR A 173 -1.64 7.74 -8.79
C THR A 173 -2.26 8.86 -9.65
N GLU A 174 -2.05 10.12 -9.26
CA GLU A 174 -2.58 11.28 -9.99
C GLU A 174 -1.89 11.47 -11.36
N HIS A 175 -0.60 11.09 -11.49
CA HIS A 175 0.12 11.10 -12.77
C HIS A 175 -0.58 10.24 -13.82
N PHE A 176 -1.15 9.10 -13.43
CA PHE A 176 -1.93 8.23 -14.32
C PHE A 176 -3.42 8.57 -14.35
N GLY A 177 -3.83 9.74 -13.87
CA GLY A 177 -5.21 10.22 -13.92
C GLY A 177 -6.17 9.48 -12.97
N MET A 178 -5.65 8.69 -12.02
CA MET A 178 -6.48 8.04 -11.02
C MET A 178 -6.84 9.02 -9.89
N LYS A 179 -8.02 8.85 -9.31
CA LYS A 179 -8.51 9.66 -8.19
C LYS A 179 -8.14 9.01 -6.87
N VAL A 180 -7.46 9.76 -6.00
CA VAL A 180 -7.08 9.31 -4.66
C VAL A 180 -8.26 9.47 -3.71
N GLU A 181 -8.53 8.43 -2.91
CA GLU A 181 -9.47 8.49 -1.80
C GLU A 181 -8.76 8.84 -0.48
N SER A 182 -9.54 9.14 0.55
CA SER A 182 -8.96 9.42 1.87
C SER A 182 -8.21 8.19 2.38
N PRO A 183 -6.90 8.29 2.66
CA PRO A 183 -6.14 7.18 3.18
C PRO A 183 -6.64 6.76 4.56
N THR A 184 -6.46 5.51 4.87
CA THR A 184 -6.73 4.97 6.20
C THR A 184 -5.51 4.20 6.70
N GLY A 185 -5.62 3.58 7.83
CA GLY A 185 -4.60 2.73 8.39
C GLY A 185 -5.22 1.53 9.07
N GLY A 186 -4.41 0.55 9.35
CA GLY A 186 -4.79 -0.60 10.13
C GLY A 186 -5.09 -0.25 11.59
N ARG A 187 -4.83 -1.17 12.49
CA ARG A 187 -5.05 -0.99 13.93
C ARG A 187 -4.21 0.15 14.50
N MET A 188 -4.85 1.08 15.18
CA MET A 188 -4.16 2.16 15.90
C MET A 188 -3.32 1.60 17.05
N LYS A 189 -2.07 2.03 17.13
CA LYS A 189 -1.13 1.63 18.17
C LYS A 189 -0.45 2.87 18.77
N ARG A 190 0.09 2.73 19.98
CA ARG A 190 0.90 3.78 20.65
C ARG A 190 0.16 5.12 20.78
N ILE A 191 -1.14 5.07 21.08
CA ILE A 191 -2.01 6.25 21.25
C ILE A 191 -1.43 7.24 22.27
N ILE A 192 -0.66 6.75 23.24
CA ILE A 192 0.04 7.58 24.23
C ILE A 192 0.98 8.64 23.61
N LEU A 193 1.46 8.43 22.38
CA LEU A 193 2.28 9.40 21.68
C LEU A 193 1.49 10.64 21.22
N LEU A 194 0.18 10.52 21.10
CA LEU A 194 -0.65 11.61 20.61
C LEU A 194 -0.59 12.83 21.54
N PRO A 195 -0.89 12.74 22.85
CA PRO A 195 -0.77 13.88 23.74
C PRO A 195 0.68 14.39 23.88
N ILE A 196 1.67 13.51 23.87
CA ILE A 196 3.08 13.89 24.00
C ILE A 196 3.54 14.73 22.81
N LEU A 197 3.17 14.30 21.58
CA LEU A 197 3.57 14.96 20.34
C LEU A 197 2.56 16.01 19.85
N PHE A 198 1.47 16.23 20.58
CA PHE A 198 0.43 17.18 20.19
C PHE A 198 0.94 18.61 19.94
N PRO A 199 1.83 19.20 20.78
CA PRO A 199 2.41 20.51 20.49
C PRO A 199 3.17 20.56 19.16
N VAL A 200 3.93 19.49 18.85
CA VAL A 200 4.68 19.38 17.59
C VAL A 200 3.71 19.26 16.39
N LEU A 201 2.60 18.54 16.57
CA LEU A 201 1.57 18.44 15.52
C LEU A 201 0.91 19.81 15.26
N ILE A 202 0.65 20.61 16.27
CA ILE A 202 0.11 21.98 16.10
C ILE A 202 1.08 22.84 15.31
N ILE A 203 2.37 22.83 15.65
CA ILE A 203 3.41 23.58 14.93
C ILE A 203 3.46 23.10 13.47
N GLY A 204 3.48 21.78 13.24
CA GLY A 204 3.50 21.20 11.91
C GLY A 204 2.23 21.53 11.09
N PHE A 205 1.07 21.52 11.72
CA PHE A 205 -0.18 21.92 11.08
C PHE A 205 -0.16 23.39 10.66
N TRP A 206 0.25 24.28 11.58
CA TRP A 206 0.34 25.71 11.33
C TRP A 206 1.37 26.04 10.22
N TRP A 207 2.52 25.37 10.22
CA TRP A 207 3.52 25.50 9.17
C TRP A 207 2.96 25.13 7.80
N ASN A 208 2.34 23.97 7.70
CA ASN A 208 1.70 23.52 6.45
C ASN A 208 0.56 24.45 6.01
N TYR A 209 -0.24 24.97 6.96
CA TYR A 209 -1.31 25.92 6.68
C TYR A 209 -0.78 27.27 6.15
N ARG A 210 0.30 27.78 6.74
CA ARG A 210 0.97 29.00 6.26
C ARG A 210 1.48 28.85 4.83
N ASP A 211 2.13 27.73 4.55
CA ASP A 211 2.64 27.44 3.22
C ASP A 211 1.52 27.22 2.19
N TRP A 212 0.41 26.65 2.61
CA TRP A 212 -0.77 26.52 1.77
C TRP A 212 -1.34 27.87 1.34
N LYS A 213 -1.42 28.84 2.25
CA LYS A 213 -1.85 30.21 1.94
C LYS A 213 -0.95 30.90 0.91
N ARG A 214 0.36 30.62 0.93
CA ARG A 214 1.33 31.17 -0.02
C ARG A 214 1.18 30.62 -1.44
N THR A 215 0.70 29.41 -1.61
CA THR A 215 0.60 28.71 -2.90
C THR A 215 -0.76 28.87 -3.59
N SER A 216 -1.43 30.01 -3.40
CA SER A 216 -2.65 30.41 -4.13
C SER A 216 -3.63 29.27 -4.51
N GLY A 217 -4.38 28.75 -3.56
CA GLY A 217 -5.71 28.12 -3.71
C GLY A 217 -5.91 26.91 -4.64
N LYS A 218 -5.05 26.66 -5.60
CA LYS A 218 -5.18 25.58 -6.60
C LYS A 218 -4.44 24.29 -6.22
N SER A 219 -3.68 24.30 -5.15
CA SER A 219 -2.91 23.13 -4.71
C SER A 219 -3.79 22.13 -3.93
N PRO A 220 -3.69 20.82 -4.14
CA PRO A 220 -4.35 19.78 -3.35
C PRO A 220 -3.84 19.74 -1.90
N ARG A 221 -2.99 20.68 -1.51
CA ARG A 221 -2.29 20.74 -0.22
C ARG A 221 -3.23 20.68 0.99
N LYS A 222 -4.40 21.33 0.93
CA LYS A 222 -5.41 21.26 2.01
C LYS A 222 -5.89 19.84 2.24
N GLU A 223 -6.16 19.12 1.18
CA GLU A 223 -6.59 17.73 1.23
C GLU A 223 -5.45 16.82 1.74
N ILE A 224 -4.22 17.04 1.25
CA ILE A 224 -3.03 16.32 1.71
C ILE A 224 -2.83 16.53 3.21
N ILE A 225 -2.93 17.76 3.71
CA ILE A 225 -2.83 18.06 5.15
C ILE A 225 -3.91 17.29 5.92
N LYS A 226 -5.17 17.35 5.47
CA LYS A 226 -6.27 16.62 6.10
C LYS A 226 -5.99 15.12 6.18
N HIS A 227 -5.45 14.54 5.11
CA HIS A 227 -5.11 13.12 5.04
C HIS A 227 -3.96 12.76 5.99
N LEU A 228 -2.90 13.56 6.04
CA LEU A 228 -1.74 13.33 6.90
C LEU A 228 -2.04 13.52 8.40
N PHE A 229 -3.05 14.31 8.74
CA PHE A 229 -3.52 14.51 10.11
C PHE A 229 -4.71 13.61 10.49
N ASN A 230 -5.08 12.67 9.63
CA ASN A 230 -6.04 11.63 9.98
C ASN A 230 -5.46 10.76 11.11
N LEU A 231 -6.26 10.53 12.17
CA LEU A 231 -5.82 9.75 13.34
C LEU A 231 -5.37 8.34 12.98
N ARG A 232 -6.01 7.69 12.03
CA ARG A 232 -5.58 6.37 11.58
C ARG A 232 -4.21 6.43 10.88
N VAL A 233 -3.95 7.44 10.08
CA VAL A 233 -2.62 7.66 9.47
C VAL A 233 -1.58 7.98 10.53
N LEU A 234 -1.92 8.79 11.54
CA LEU A 234 -0.98 9.17 12.61
C LEU A 234 -0.62 8.00 13.55
N LEU A 235 -1.50 7.04 13.74
CA LEU A 235 -1.37 6.03 14.79
C LEU A 235 -1.23 4.59 14.28
N SER A 236 -1.43 4.33 12.99
CA SER A 236 -1.36 2.98 12.44
C SER A 236 0.05 2.61 11.97
N ARG A 237 0.35 1.32 12.07
CA ARG A 237 1.61 0.74 11.59
C ARG A 237 1.67 0.70 10.06
N SER A 238 0.58 0.32 9.40
CA SER A 238 0.48 0.25 7.94
C SER A 238 -0.40 1.38 7.42
N LEU A 239 0.00 1.99 6.32
CA LEU A 239 -0.78 2.93 5.53
C LEU A 239 -1.61 2.12 4.53
N ILE A 240 -2.89 2.41 4.43
CA ILE A 240 -3.79 1.85 3.43
C ILE A 240 -4.19 2.97 2.48
N PHE A 241 -3.71 2.87 1.27
CA PHE A 241 -3.90 3.82 0.20
C PHE A 241 -4.90 3.26 -0.81
N ILE A 242 -5.88 4.08 -1.19
CA ILE A 242 -6.97 3.67 -2.07
C ILE A 242 -7.08 4.69 -3.19
N ALA A 243 -7.20 4.18 -4.41
CA ALA A 243 -7.42 5.00 -5.59
C ALA A 243 -8.41 4.35 -6.56
N THR A 244 -9.09 5.16 -7.35
CA THR A 244 -10.03 4.69 -8.37
C THR A 244 -9.64 5.25 -9.74
N LYS A 245 -9.69 4.41 -10.78
CA LYS A 245 -9.51 4.84 -12.16
C LYS A 245 -10.83 5.39 -12.68
N PRO A 246 -10.90 6.64 -13.13
CA PRO A 246 -12.14 7.22 -13.66
C PRO A 246 -12.74 6.38 -14.82
N LYS A 247 -14.06 6.49 -15.01
CA LYS A 247 -14.75 5.85 -16.14
C LYS A 247 -14.43 6.52 -17.46
#